data_8719c033404577ed8e04ff534edca09f
#
_entry.id   8719c033404577ed8e04ff534edca09f
#
_cell.length_a   1.000
_cell.length_b   1.000
_cell.length_c   1.000
_cell.angle_alpha   90.00
_cell.angle_beta   90.00
_cell.angle_gamma   90.00
#
_symmetry.space_group_name_H-M   'P 1'
#
loop_
_entity.id
_entity.type
_entity.pdbx_description
1 polymer ?
#
loop_
_entity_poly.entity_id
_entity_poly.type
_entity_poly.pdbx_seq_one_letter_code
_entity_poly.pdbx_strand_id
1 'polypeptide(L)'
;TDLYELKAALLAAKENCGLPILASMSFEAGGRTFTGCTVESFAVTARGLGANAVGINCSLGPKEIFPMAKRLAEALPGDFPVFVKPNAGLPRADGSGYDITPQLFAMEMKPYRDLKLFAAGGCCGTTPDFIKLLNGVFADCKPGRPAHAMPSVLCSPMDFVTVDGITVVGERINPTGKKRFQQALREGDMNYILEQAVSQSEAGAQVLDVNVGAPGVD
;
A
#
# COMPACT_ATOMS: atom_id res chain seq x y z
N THR A 1 -6.31 0.75 7.43
CA THR A 1 -5.49 -0.41 7.89
C THR A 1 -5.75 -1.69 7.09
N ASP A 2 -6.85 -1.74 6.34
CA ASP A 2 -7.18 -2.87 5.45
C ASP A 2 -7.26 -2.43 4.00
N LEU A 3 -6.67 -3.21 3.07
CA LEU A 3 -6.61 -2.85 1.66
C LEU A 3 -7.97 -3.00 0.97
N TYR A 4 -8.77 -3.98 1.36
CA TYR A 4 -10.09 -4.19 0.74
C TYR A 4 -11.07 -3.10 1.14
N GLU A 5 -11.06 -2.68 2.42
CA GLU A 5 -11.84 -1.54 2.88
C GLU A 5 -11.43 -0.24 2.17
N LEU A 6 -10.11 0.00 2.05
CA LEU A 6 -9.60 1.15 1.31
C LEU A 6 -10.04 1.12 -0.16
N LYS A 7 -9.98 -0.04 -0.79
CA LYS A 7 -10.42 -0.25 -2.17
C LYS A 7 -11.90 0.09 -2.34
N ALA A 8 -12.75 -0.41 -1.46
CA ALA A 8 -14.18 -0.09 -1.46
C ALA A 8 -14.42 1.42 -1.26
N ALA A 9 -13.72 2.04 -0.30
CA ALA A 9 -13.83 3.47 -0.05
C ALA A 9 -13.37 4.34 -1.23
N LEU A 10 -12.27 3.95 -1.90
CA LEU A 10 -11.77 4.65 -3.09
C LEU A 10 -12.75 4.58 -4.25
N LEU A 11 -13.31 3.40 -4.52
CA LEU A 11 -14.31 3.22 -5.56
C LEU A 11 -15.55 4.06 -5.27
N ALA A 12 -16.08 4.00 -4.05
CA ALA A 12 -17.24 4.79 -3.62
C ALA A 12 -16.98 6.29 -3.75
N ALA A 13 -15.81 6.78 -3.31
CA ALA A 13 -15.44 8.19 -3.44
C ALA A 13 -15.36 8.62 -4.92
N LYS A 14 -14.74 7.80 -5.77
CA LYS A 14 -14.58 8.10 -7.19
C LYS A 14 -15.90 8.13 -7.96
N GLU A 15 -16.83 7.26 -7.59
CA GLU A 15 -18.16 7.19 -8.22
C GLU A 15 -19.08 8.33 -7.78
N ASN A 16 -18.86 8.93 -6.63
CA ASN A 16 -19.77 9.92 -6.03
C ASN A 16 -19.16 11.31 -5.85
N CYS A 17 -17.87 11.52 -6.18
CA CYS A 17 -17.19 12.79 -5.92
C CYS A 17 -16.19 13.13 -7.02
N GLY A 18 -16.20 14.40 -7.44
CA GLY A 18 -15.23 14.94 -8.39
C GLY A 18 -14.00 15.63 -7.75
N LEU A 19 -13.86 15.56 -6.42
CA LEU A 19 -12.72 16.15 -5.71
C LEU A 19 -11.47 15.27 -5.79
N PRO A 20 -10.27 15.87 -5.66
CA PRO A 20 -9.05 15.09 -5.53
C PRO A 20 -9.09 14.15 -4.32
N ILE A 21 -8.72 12.88 -4.53
CA ILE A 21 -8.72 11.85 -3.50
C ILE A 21 -7.29 11.61 -3.03
N LEU A 22 -7.03 11.85 -1.75
CA LEU A 22 -5.77 11.57 -1.09
C LEU A 22 -5.96 10.32 -0.20
N ALA A 23 -5.33 9.21 -0.57
CA ALA A 23 -5.42 7.95 0.16
C ALA A 23 -4.25 7.77 1.10
N SER A 24 -4.47 7.38 2.34
CA SER A 24 -3.40 7.04 3.28
C SER A 24 -3.72 5.78 4.08
N MET A 25 -2.66 5.07 4.43
CA MET A 25 -2.74 3.90 5.31
C MET A 25 -1.73 4.00 6.45
N SER A 26 -2.05 3.30 7.54
CA SER A 26 -1.17 3.12 8.69
C SER A 26 -0.49 1.77 8.60
N PHE A 27 0.81 1.74 8.91
CA PHE A 27 1.64 0.54 8.87
C PHE A 27 2.32 0.31 10.22
N GLU A 28 2.52 -0.95 10.56
CA GLU A 28 3.35 -1.36 11.69
C GLU A 28 4.84 -1.25 11.35
N ALA A 29 5.71 -1.34 12.36
CA ALA A 29 7.16 -1.19 12.20
C ALA A 29 7.79 -2.11 11.14
N GLY A 30 7.17 -3.25 10.85
CA GLY A 30 7.57 -4.17 9.78
C GLY A 30 7.20 -3.73 8.35
N GLY A 31 6.56 -2.57 8.18
CA GLY A 31 6.12 -2.08 6.87
C GLY A 31 4.96 -2.87 6.26
N ARG A 32 4.12 -3.44 7.13
CA ARG A 32 2.86 -4.09 6.78
C ARG A 32 1.73 -3.49 7.62
N THR A 33 0.53 -3.49 7.09
CA THR A 33 -0.66 -3.17 7.88
C THR A 33 -0.98 -4.30 8.85
N PHE A 34 -1.88 -4.06 9.78
CA PHE A 34 -2.37 -5.10 10.69
C PHE A 34 -2.92 -6.33 9.95
N THR A 35 -3.51 -6.16 8.77
CA THR A 35 -4.02 -7.25 7.92
C THR A 35 -2.99 -7.80 6.94
N GLY A 36 -1.72 -7.39 7.04
CA GLY A 36 -0.60 -7.93 6.27
C GLY A 36 -0.29 -7.22 4.95
N CYS A 37 -1.04 -6.17 4.58
CA CYS A 37 -0.81 -5.43 3.33
C CYS A 37 0.56 -4.75 3.33
N THR A 38 1.29 -4.87 2.22
CA THR A 38 2.58 -4.19 2.04
C THR A 38 2.41 -2.74 1.59
N VAL A 39 3.45 -1.94 1.80
CA VAL A 39 3.50 -0.54 1.33
C VAL A 39 3.35 -0.48 -0.18
N GLU A 40 4.00 -1.38 -0.91
CA GLU A 40 3.99 -1.45 -2.37
C GLU A 40 2.60 -1.83 -2.90
N SER A 41 1.97 -2.85 -2.31
CA SER A 41 0.61 -3.26 -2.70
C SER A 41 -0.41 -2.14 -2.48
N PHE A 42 -0.30 -1.42 -1.37
CA PHE A 42 -1.10 -0.22 -1.13
C PHE A 42 -0.87 0.85 -2.19
N ALA A 43 0.40 1.19 -2.47
CA ALA A 43 0.77 2.22 -3.45
C ALA A 43 0.16 1.95 -4.83
N VAL A 44 0.40 0.74 -5.34
CA VAL A 44 -0.05 0.30 -6.65
C VAL A 44 -1.58 0.25 -6.74
N THR A 45 -2.22 -0.32 -5.72
CA THR A 45 -3.69 -0.43 -5.68
C THR A 45 -4.35 0.94 -5.61
N ALA A 46 -3.92 1.81 -4.70
CA ALA A 46 -4.52 3.13 -4.54
C ALA A 46 -4.37 4.00 -5.80
N ARG A 47 -3.16 3.97 -6.41
CA ARG A 47 -2.93 4.64 -7.69
C ARG A 47 -3.79 4.04 -8.81
N GLY A 48 -3.84 2.72 -8.94
CA GLY A 48 -4.61 2.02 -9.96
C GLY A 48 -6.12 2.29 -9.87
N LEU A 49 -6.63 2.51 -8.67
CA LEU A 49 -8.02 2.90 -8.41
C LEU A 49 -8.28 4.40 -8.54
N GLY A 50 -7.27 5.21 -8.92
CA GLY A 50 -7.44 6.61 -9.24
C GLY A 50 -7.32 7.58 -8.07
N ALA A 51 -6.62 7.20 -7.00
CA ALA A 51 -6.18 8.19 -6.00
C ALA A 51 -5.26 9.22 -6.67
N ASN A 52 -5.40 10.48 -6.29
CA ASN A 52 -4.58 11.60 -6.79
C ASN A 52 -3.28 11.78 -6.00
N ALA A 53 -3.25 11.30 -4.78
CA ALA A 53 -2.06 11.23 -3.94
C ALA A 53 -2.18 10.04 -2.99
N VAL A 54 -1.03 9.49 -2.58
CA VAL A 54 -0.99 8.43 -1.56
C VAL A 54 -0.04 8.81 -0.44
N GLY A 55 -0.29 8.27 0.75
CA GLY A 55 0.54 8.61 1.90
C GLY A 55 0.53 7.59 3.03
N ILE A 56 1.43 7.80 3.96
CA ILE A 56 1.49 7.05 5.22
C ILE A 56 1.14 8.00 6.37
N ASN A 57 0.29 7.54 7.28
CA ASN A 57 -0.05 8.30 8.46
C ASN A 57 -0.16 7.42 9.69
N CYS A 58 0.01 8.05 10.85
CA CYS A 58 -0.24 7.43 12.15
C CYS A 58 0.72 6.27 12.50
N SER A 59 0.38 5.50 13.50
CA SER A 59 1.08 4.34 14.11
C SER A 59 2.42 4.68 14.75
N LEU A 60 3.33 5.29 14.02
CA LEU A 60 4.75 5.42 14.38
C LEU A 60 5.25 6.86 14.24
N GLY A 61 6.42 7.12 14.79
CA GLY A 61 7.15 8.38 14.64
C GLY A 61 7.85 8.53 13.28
N PRO A 62 8.46 9.71 13.04
CA PRO A 62 9.10 9.98 11.75
C PRO A 62 10.24 9.02 11.42
N LYS A 63 11.05 8.65 12.40
CA LYS A 63 12.21 7.76 12.21
C LYS A 63 11.80 6.39 11.70
N GLU A 64 10.76 5.81 12.29
CA GLU A 64 10.23 4.48 11.95
C GLU A 64 9.49 4.49 10.61
N ILE A 65 8.79 5.59 10.28
CA ILE A 65 8.04 5.70 9.01
C ILE A 65 8.96 5.97 7.82
N PHE A 66 10.15 6.55 8.02
CA PHE A 66 11.03 6.94 6.92
C PHE A 66 11.34 5.80 5.91
N PRO A 67 11.75 4.59 6.34
CA PRO A 67 11.99 3.48 5.41
C PRO A 67 10.76 3.12 4.58
N MET A 68 9.58 3.16 5.18
CA MET A 68 8.32 2.89 4.50
C MET A 68 7.93 3.99 3.52
N ALA A 69 8.14 5.25 3.89
CA ALA A 69 7.91 6.39 3.01
C ALA A 69 8.82 6.35 1.77
N LYS A 70 10.07 5.88 1.94
CA LYS A 70 11.00 5.65 0.84
C LYS A 70 10.47 4.55 -0.10
N ARG A 71 10.09 3.38 0.43
CA ARG A 71 9.47 2.29 -0.33
C ARG A 71 8.20 2.74 -1.06
N LEU A 72 7.33 3.51 -0.39
CA LEU A 72 6.13 4.08 -1.00
C LEU A 72 6.47 4.96 -2.20
N ALA A 73 7.47 5.83 -2.04
CA ALA A 73 7.92 6.72 -3.09
C ALA A 73 8.56 5.96 -4.28
N GLU A 74 9.30 4.89 -4.01
CA GLU A 74 9.93 4.03 -5.03
C GLU A 74 8.92 3.17 -5.79
N ALA A 75 7.82 2.78 -5.15
CA ALA A 75 6.73 2.01 -5.77
C ALA A 75 5.79 2.82 -6.68
N LEU A 76 6.07 4.12 -6.88
CA LEU A 76 5.21 5.04 -7.62
C LEU A 76 6.01 5.84 -8.63
N PRO A 77 5.40 6.26 -9.77
CA PRO A 77 6.04 7.16 -10.72
C PRO A 77 6.59 8.40 -10.01
N GLY A 78 7.69 8.94 -10.51
CA GLY A 78 8.36 10.07 -9.88
C GLY A 78 7.51 11.33 -9.75
N ASP A 79 6.58 11.55 -10.66
CA ASP A 79 5.64 12.67 -10.67
C ASP A 79 4.39 12.42 -9.82
N PHE A 80 4.17 11.19 -9.34
CA PHE A 80 2.98 10.88 -8.53
C PHE A 80 3.11 11.47 -7.11
N PRO A 81 2.09 12.22 -6.62
CA PRO A 81 2.15 12.89 -5.32
C PRO A 81 2.18 11.91 -4.14
N VAL A 82 3.18 12.05 -3.27
CA VAL A 82 3.33 11.28 -2.03
C VAL A 82 3.33 12.22 -0.83
N PHE A 83 2.64 11.82 0.24
CA PHE A 83 2.60 12.58 1.48
C PHE A 83 2.80 11.71 2.72
N VAL A 84 3.24 12.34 3.83
CA VAL A 84 3.43 11.64 5.12
C VAL A 84 2.89 12.45 6.28
N LYS A 85 2.31 11.77 7.27
CA LYS A 85 1.80 12.37 8.51
C LYS A 85 2.13 11.46 9.70
N PRO A 86 3.39 11.43 10.19
CA PRO A 86 3.78 10.64 11.35
C PRO A 86 3.12 11.12 12.65
N ASN A 87 3.07 10.25 13.65
CA ASN A 87 2.77 10.63 15.03
C ASN A 87 3.94 11.39 15.66
N ALA A 88 3.67 12.06 16.77
CA ALA A 88 4.72 12.56 17.68
C ALA A 88 5.39 11.40 18.47
N GLY A 89 5.72 10.30 17.80
CA GLY A 89 6.21 9.06 18.40
C GLY A 89 5.09 8.17 18.92
N LEU A 90 5.35 7.50 20.03
CA LEU A 90 4.40 6.61 20.69
C LEU A 90 3.73 7.29 21.90
N PRO A 91 2.50 6.92 22.23
CA PRO A 91 1.87 7.41 23.45
C PRO A 91 2.63 6.90 24.68
N ARG A 92 2.86 7.80 25.64
CA ARG A 92 3.51 7.46 26.90
C ARG A 92 2.59 6.59 27.76
N ALA A 93 3.17 5.65 28.47
CA ALA A 93 2.43 4.72 29.33
C ALA A 93 1.66 5.40 30.46
N ASP A 94 2.14 6.57 30.92
CA ASP A 94 1.51 7.39 31.98
C ASP A 94 0.38 8.29 31.47
N GLY A 95 0.07 8.24 30.17
CA GLY A 95 -0.96 9.08 29.56
C GLY A 95 -0.58 10.56 29.42
N SER A 96 0.67 10.96 29.70
CA SER A 96 1.13 12.37 29.63
C SER A 96 1.34 12.89 28.19
N GLY A 97 0.92 12.15 27.18
CA GLY A 97 1.06 12.54 25.78
C GLY A 97 1.95 11.59 24.98
N TYR A 98 2.73 12.14 24.08
CA TYR A 98 3.62 11.40 23.17
C TYR A 98 5.08 11.63 23.53
N ASP A 99 5.97 10.74 23.11
CA ASP A 99 7.38 10.71 23.56
C ASP A 99 8.33 11.58 22.72
N ILE A 100 7.92 12.04 21.54
CA ILE A 100 8.72 12.91 20.67
C ILE A 100 8.34 14.38 20.86
N THR A 101 9.35 15.23 21.06
CA THR A 101 9.18 16.70 21.12
C THR A 101 9.11 17.32 19.72
N PRO A 102 8.58 18.56 19.56
CA PRO A 102 8.57 19.25 18.27
C PRO A 102 9.95 19.37 17.61
N GLN A 103 11.01 19.60 18.41
CA GLN A 103 12.39 19.73 17.93
C GLN A 103 12.92 18.41 17.40
N LEU A 104 12.71 17.31 18.13
CA LEU A 104 13.12 15.97 17.71
C LEU A 104 12.36 15.53 16.46
N PHE A 105 11.04 15.76 16.42
CA PHE A 105 10.21 15.50 15.25
C PHE A 105 10.75 16.21 14.00
N ALA A 106 11.02 17.51 14.10
CA ALA A 106 11.56 18.29 12.99
C ALA A 106 12.95 17.78 12.56
N MET A 107 13.80 17.35 13.50
CA MET A 107 15.10 16.78 13.20
C MET A 107 14.96 15.45 12.44
N GLU A 108 14.09 14.57 12.89
CA GLU A 108 13.84 13.26 12.26
C GLU A 108 13.12 13.37 10.90
N MET A 109 12.42 14.48 10.66
CA MET A 109 11.80 14.77 9.36
C MET A 109 12.79 15.33 8.31
N LYS A 110 14.02 15.70 8.68
CA LYS A 110 15.00 16.22 7.71
C LYS A 110 15.31 15.26 6.55
N PRO A 111 15.52 13.93 6.77
CA PRO A 111 15.78 13.00 5.66
C PRO A 111 14.66 12.93 4.60
N TYR A 112 13.43 13.25 4.99
CA TYR A 112 12.28 13.25 4.06
C TYR A 112 12.38 14.32 2.96
N ARG A 113 13.25 15.32 3.11
CA ARG A 113 13.51 16.34 2.07
C ARG A 113 13.95 15.69 0.75
N ASP A 114 14.74 14.61 0.84
CA ASP A 114 15.26 13.88 -0.33
C ASP A 114 14.17 13.10 -1.06
N LEU A 115 13.07 12.78 -0.38
CA LEU A 115 11.92 12.11 -0.99
C LEU A 115 11.06 13.06 -1.85
N LYS A 116 11.30 14.38 -1.81
CA LYS A 116 10.55 15.38 -2.59
C LYS A 116 9.04 15.23 -2.46
N LEU A 117 8.57 15.06 -1.22
CA LEU A 117 7.17 14.85 -0.92
C LEU A 117 6.29 15.99 -1.43
N PHE A 118 5.06 15.65 -1.85
CA PHE A 118 4.03 16.62 -2.17
C PHE A 118 3.54 17.36 -0.92
N ALA A 119 3.38 16.65 0.18
CA ALA A 119 2.98 17.24 1.46
C ALA A 119 3.60 16.47 2.64
N ALA A 120 3.83 17.18 3.73
CA ALA A 120 4.23 16.61 5.01
C ALA A 120 3.42 17.26 6.12
N GLY A 121 3.09 16.50 7.15
CA GLY A 121 2.31 16.96 8.30
C GLY A 121 2.56 16.12 9.52
N GLY A 122 1.61 16.14 10.44
CA GLY A 122 1.61 15.31 11.62
C GLY A 122 0.28 14.60 11.81
N CYS A 123 0.26 13.60 12.69
CA CYS A 123 -0.92 12.87 13.11
C CYS A 123 -1.04 12.93 14.64
N CYS A 124 -1.27 11.81 15.31
CA CYS A 124 -1.51 11.78 16.75
C CYS A 124 -0.36 12.40 17.54
N GLY A 125 -0.71 13.19 18.55
CA GLY A 125 0.24 13.87 19.42
C GLY A 125 0.90 15.13 18.86
N THR A 126 0.72 15.44 17.57
CA THR A 126 1.28 16.67 16.99
C THR A 126 0.38 17.87 17.28
N THR A 127 1.03 19.02 17.52
CA THR A 127 0.40 20.32 17.82
C THR A 127 0.88 21.36 16.78
N PRO A 128 0.33 22.58 16.79
CA PRO A 128 0.82 23.65 15.91
C PRO A 128 2.33 23.90 15.99
N ASP A 129 2.96 23.67 17.16
CA ASP A 129 4.41 23.83 17.32
C ASP A 129 5.21 22.85 16.47
N PHE A 130 4.73 21.60 16.34
CA PHE A 130 5.32 20.61 15.43
C PHE A 130 5.26 21.10 13.98
N ILE A 131 4.10 21.58 13.56
CA ILE A 131 3.90 22.06 12.18
C ILE A 131 4.72 23.31 11.89
N LYS A 132 4.86 24.21 12.86
CA LYS A 132 5.70 25.41 12.74
C LYS A 132 7.16 25.04 12.47
N LEU A 133 7.73 24.09 13.23
CA LEU A 133 9.10 23.62 13.01
C LEU A 133 9.24 22.83 11.72
N LEU A 134 8.25 21.98 11.41
CA LEU A 134 8.21 21.21 10.17
C LEU A 134 8.21 22.13 8.94
N ASN A 135 7.46 23.23 8.97
CA ASN A 135 7.47 24.23 7.89
C ASN A 135 8.88 24.78 7.65
N GLY A 136 9.65 25.03 8.70
CA GLY A 136 11.06 25.42 8.59
C GLY A 136 11.95 24.35 7.93
N VAL A 137 11.68 23.06 8.19
CA VAL A 137 12.41 21.94 7.56
C VAL A 137 12.18 21.90 6.05
N PHE A 138 11.00 22.23 5.56
CA PHE A 138 10.61 22.12 4.16
C PHE A 138 10.49 23.45 3.40
N ALA A 139 10.83 24.57 4.02
CA ALA A 139 10.60 25.91 3.47
C ALA A 139 11.19 26.13 2.07
N ASP A 140 12.34 25.54 1.79
CA ASP A 140 13.05 25.64 0.50
C ASP A 140 12.91 24.36 -0.36
N CYS A 141 12.12 23.40 0.08
CA CYS A 141 11.88 22.19 -0.67
C CYS A 141 10.86 22.40 -1.78
N LYS A 142 11.19 21.91 -2.97
CA LYS A 142 10.22 21.83 -4.07
C LYS A 142 9.73 20.38 -4.15
N PRO A 143 8.41 20.16 -4.20
CA PRO A 143 7.86 18.84 -4.41
C PRO A 143 8.17 18.34 -5.83
N GLY A 144 8.10 17.05 -6.00
CA GLY A 144 8.29 16.41 -7.31
C GLY A 144 9.63 15.73 -7.45
N ARG A 145 9.56 14.44 -7.68
CA ARG A 145 10.69 13.54 -7.97
C ARG A 145 10.91 13.51 -9.49
N PRO A 146 12.11 13.13 -9.96
CA PRO A 146 12.31 12.88 -11.38
C PRO A 146 11.30 11.85 -11.89
N ALA A 147 10.67 12.14 -13.03
CA ALA A 147 9.76 11.19 -13.66
C ALA A 147 10.55 9.93 -14.05
N HIS A 148 10.00 8.77 -13.72
CA HIS A 148 10.49 7.48 -14.18
C HIS A 148 9.30 6.62 -14.58
N ALA A 149 9.48 5.80 -15.61
CA ALA A 149 8.47 4.86 -16.04
C ALA A 149 8.34 3.73 -15.01
N MET A 150 7.11 3.39 -14.66
CA MET A 150 6.84 2.22 -13.86
C MET A 150 6.54 1.03 -14.77
N PRO A 151 7.12 -0.13 -14.50
CA PRO A 151 6.70 -1.35 -15.18
C PRO A 151 5.24 -1.68 -14.89
N SER A 152 4.63 -2.53 -15.69
CA SER A 152 3.33 -3.12 -15.35
C SER A 152 3.48 -3.98 -14.10
N VAL A 153 2.52 -3.91 -13.21
CA VAL A 153 2.53 -4.68 -11.96
C VAL A 153 1.17 -5.30 -11.69
N LEU A 154 1.20 -6.48 -11.08
CA LEU A 154 0.04 -7.14 -10.49
C LEU A 154 0.27 -7.23 -8.98
N CYS A 155 -0.75 -7.06 -8.17
CA CYS A 155 -0.60 -7.16 -6.72
C CYS A 155 -1.75 -7.89 -6.04
N SER A 156 -1.38 -8.61 -4.99
CA SER A 156 -2.26 -9.04 -3.91
C SER A 156 -2.07 -8.07 -2.72
N PRO A 157 -2.86 -8.16 -1.64
CA PRO A 157 -2.57 -7.38 -0.44
C PRO A 157 -1.18 -7.63 0.13
N MET A 158 -0.65 -8.84 0.00
CA MET A 158 0.58 -9.27 0.70
C MET A 158 1.83 -9.21 -0.15
N ASP A 159 1.68 -9.10 -1.48
CA ASP A 159 2.81 -9.12 -2.40
C ASP A 159 2.46 -8.43 -3.71
N PHE A 160 3.48 -8.08 -4.49
CA PHE A 160 3.32 -7.56 -5.85
C PHE A 160 4.34 -8.18 -6.80
N VAL A 161 3.94 -8.33 -8.05
CA VAL A 161 4.78 -8.90 -9.13
C VAL A 161 4.96 -7.86 -10.22
N THR A 162 6.20 -7.55 -10.51
CA THR A 162 6.57 -6.70 -11.63
C THR A 162 6.57 -7.50 -12.93
N VAL A 163 5.87 -7.01 -13.94
CA VAL A 163 5.81 -7.62 -15.28
C VAL A 163 6.79 -6.84 -16.18
N ASP A 164 8.07 -7.20 -16.12
CA ASP A 164 9.16 -6.55 -16.86
C ASP A 164 9.95 -7.52 -17.77
N GLY A 165 9.41 -8.71 -17.98
CA GLY A 165 10.00 -9.76 -18.79
C GLY A 165 9.03 -10.93 -18.96
N ILE A 166 9.56 -12.15 -18.99
CA ILE A 166 8.72 -13.35 -19.01
C ILE A 166 8.16 -13.57 -17.61
N THR A 167 6.83 -13.46 -17.47
CA THR A 167 6.12 -13.76 -16.23
C THR A 167 5.33 -15.05 -16.42
N VAL A 168 5.57 -16.03 -15.56
CA VAL A 168 4.87 -17.33 -15.62
C VAL A 168 3.53 -17.22 -14.91
N VAL A 169 2.47 -17.47 -15.67
CA VAL A 169 1.08 -17.48 -15.16
C VAL A 169 0.58 -18.92 -15.09
N GLY A 170 0.18 -19.36 -13.92
CA GLY A 170 -0.46 -20.66 -13.70
C GLY A 170 -1.93 -20.62 -14.08
N GLU A 171 -2.38 -21.45 -15.08
CA GLU A 171 -3.74 -21.44 -15.62
C GLU A 171 -4.61 -22.67 -15.19
N ARG A 172 -4.08 -23.51 -14.29
CA ARG A 172 -4.75 -24.78 -13.96
C ARG A 172 -6.05 -24.63 -13.19
N ILE A 173 -6.27 -23.52 -12.53
CA ILE A 173 -7.53 -23.21 -11.82
C ILE A 173 -8.54 -22.71 -12.84
N ASN A 174 -8.99 -23.62 -13.69
CA ASN A 174 -9.91 -23.33 -14.79
C ASN A 174 -10.72 -24.58 -15.14
N PRO A 175 -12.07 -24.52 -15.14
CA PRO A 175 -12.94 -25.66 -15.43
C PRO A 175 -12.98 -26.06 -16.91
N THR A 176 -12.52 -25.21 -17.83
CA THR A 176 -12.63 -25.45 -19.28
C THR A 176 -11.87 -26.72 -19.68
N GLY A 177 -12.60 -27.72 -20.18
CA GLY A 177 -12.06 -29.01 -20.62
C GLY A 177 -11.57 -29.92 -19.48
N LYS A 178 -11.70 -29.54 -18.22
CA LYS A 178 -11.16 -30.27 -17.06
C LYS A 178 -12.30 -30.86 -16.20
N LYS A 179 -12.77 -32.06 -16.54
CA LYS A 179 -13.94 -32.71 -15.88
C LYS A 179 -13.79 -32.85 -14.36
N ARG A 180 -12.60 -33.21 -13.87
CA ARG A 180 -12.33 -33.34 -12.42
C ARG A 180 -12.42 -31.99 -11.71
N PHE A 181 -11.93 -30.92 -12.34
CA PHE A 181 -12.01 -29.56 -11.77
C PHE A 181 -13.47 -29.07 -11.74
N GLN A 182 -14.26 -29.33 -12.80
CA GLN A 182 -15.68 -29.04 -12.81
C GLN A 182 -16.44 -29.77 -11.71
N GLN A 183 -16.09 -31.03 -11.48
CA GLN A 183 -16.67 -31.81 -10.39
C GLN A 183 -16.31 -31.21 -9.04
N ALA A 184 -15.03 -30.89 -8.80
CA ALA A 184 -14.56 -30.26 -7.57
C ALA A 184 -15.31 -28.96 -7.26
N LEU A 185 -15.54 -28.11 -8.26
CA LEU A 185 -16.33 -26.88 -8.08
C LEU A 185 -17.78 -27.19 -7.66
N ARG A 186 -18.46 -28.16 -8.29
CA ARG A 186 -19.85 -28.51 -7.96
C ARG A 186 -19.98 -29.14 -6.56
N GLU A 187 -18.97 -29.89 -6.16
CA GLU A 187 -18.92 -30.58 -4.85
C GLU A 187 -18.36 -29.69 -3.72
N GLY A 188 -17.83 -28.49 -4.04
CA GLY A 188 -17.15 -27.64 -3.06
C GLY A 188 -15.84 -28.22 -2.54
N ASP A 189 -15.17 -29.07 -3.33
CA ASP A 189 -13.90 -29.70 -2.97
C ASP A 189 -12.76 -28.67 -3.02
N MET A 190 -12.71 -27.82 -2.00
CA MET A 190 -11.71 -26.77 -1.87
C MET A 190 -10.29 -27.32 -1.75
N ASN A 191 -10.10 -28.51 -1.20
CA ASN A 191 -8.77 -29.10 -1.07
C ASN A 191 -8.15 -29.37 -2.45
N TYR A 192 -8.91 -29.97 -3.36
CA TYR A 192 -8.44 -30.19 -4.74
C TYR A 192 -8.11 -28.87 -5.45
N ILE A 193 -8.93 -27.81 -5.25
CA ILE A 193 -8.68 -26.50 -5.85
C ILE A 193 -7.40 -25.87 -5.30
N LEU A 194 -7.19 -25.93 -3.98
CA LEU A 194 -5.99 -25.46 -3.32
C LEU A 194 -4.74 -26.22 -3.75
N GLU A 195 -4.83 -27.55 -3.91
CA GLU A 195 -3.72 -28.36 -4.45
C GLU A 195 -3.28 -27.88 -5.84
N GLN A 196 -4.24 -27.49 -6.71
CA GLN A 196 -3.90 -26.92 -8.01
C GLN A 196 -3.16 -25.58 -7.88
N ALA A 197 -3.53 -24.74 -6.92
CA ALA A 197 -2.85 -23.47 -6.66
C ALA A 197 -1.42 -23.70 -6.14
N VAL A 198 -1.27 -24.53 -5.13
CA VAL A 198 0.02 -24.84 -4.50
C VAL A 198 0.97 -25.46 -5.51
N SER A 199 0.52 -26.49 -6.26
CA SER A 199 1.34 -27.17 -7.26
C SER A 199 1.88 -26.22 -8.33
N GLN A 200 1.10 -25.25 -8.79
CA GLN A 200 1.54 -24.25 -9.77
C GLN A 200 2.54 -23.26 -9.16
N SER A 201 2.31 -22.84 -7.92
CA SER A 201 3.22 -21.95 -7.20
C SER A 201 4.59 -22.64 -6.98
N GLU A 202 4.60 -23.91 -6.55
CA GLU A 202 5.80 -24.71 -6.37
C GLU A 202 6.54 -24.97 -7.70
N ALA A 203 5.80 -25.06 -8.80
CA ALA A 203 6.37 -25.17 -10.14
C ALA A 203 6.93 -23.84 -10.69
N GLY A 204 6.86 -22.73 -9.92
CA GLY A 204 7.44 -21.44 -10.24
C GLY A 204 6.49 -20.45 -10.90
N ALA A 205 5.16 -20.67 -10.85
CA ALA A 205 4.21 -19.66 -11.29
C ALA A 205 4.27 -18.43 -10.38
N GLN A 206 4.48 -17.26 -10.97
CA GLN A 206 4.54 -15.97 -10.27
C GLN A 206 3.15 -15.36 -10.07
N VAL A 207 2.22 -15.74 -10.93
CA VAL A 207 0.82 -15.31 -10.93
C VAL A 207 -0.07 -16.52 -11.14
N LEU A 208 -1.22 -16.58 -10.48
CA LEU A 208 -2.25 -17.58 -10.73
C LEU A 208 -3.44 -16.92 -11.38
N ASP A 209 -3.82 -17.43 -12.56
CA ASP A 209 -5.10 -17.12 -13.19
C ASP A 209 -6.17 -18.03 -12.60
N VAL A 210 -7.24 -17.43 -12.08
CA VAL A 210 -8.33 -18.14 -11.41
C VAL A 210 -9.63 -17.93 -12.16
N ASN A 211 -10.10 -18.98 -12.79
CA ASN A 211 -11.43 -19.06 -13.40
C ASN A 211 -12.24 -20.17 -12.73
N VAL A 212 -13.36 -19.81 -12.12
CA VAL A 212 -14.28 -20.75 -11.46
C VAL A 212 -15.67 -20.75 -12.11
N GLY A 213 -15.84 -20.01 -13.19
CA GLY A 213 -17.11 -19.92 -13.92
C GLY A 213 -17.44 -21.25 -14.64
N ALA A 214 -18.38 -22.01 -14.09
CA ALA A 214 -18.88 -23.23 -14.70
C ALA A 214 -20.41 -23.34 -14.55
N PRO A 215 -21.11 -23.91 -15.52
CA PRO A 215 -22.56 -24.14 -15.38
C PRO A 215 -22.90 -24.99 -14.18
N GLY A 216 -23.84 -24.52 -13.33
CA GLY A 216 -24.30 -25.20 -12.13
C GLY A 216 -23.35 -25.01 -10.91
N VAL A 217 -22.55 -23.95 -10.92
CA VAL A 217 -21.77 -23.46 -9.79
C VAL A 217 -22.25 -22.03 -9.50
N ASP A 218 -22.70 -21.78 -8.27
CA ASP A 218 -23.10 -20.46 -7.76
C ASP A 218 -21.90 -19.71 -7.18
#